data_d67aeea744e61cc16c371dc1a1f22c21
#
_entry.id   d67aeea744e61cc16c371dc1a1f22c21
#
_cell.length_a   1.000
_cell.length_b   1.000
_cell.length_c   1.000
_cell.angle_alpha   90.00
_cell.angle_beta   90.00
_cell.angle_gamma   90.00
#
_symmetry.space_group_name_H-M   'P 1'
#
loop_
_entity.id
_entity.type
_entity.pdbx_description
1 polymer ?
#
loop_
_entity_poly.entity_id
_entity_poly.type
_entity_poly.pdbx_seq_one_letter_code
_entity_poly.pdbx_strand_id
1 'polypeptide(L)'
;MNPHAHMKGQSGVCMARHTVFDGIDLLFLDVKRETIQFFAQSHTKTFAINHCEEGRIECKFASGEYLYMGPGDMSLGWHIRSDYQHENYFPTKSFKGIVLLVDVERAQHVLDTLVADTQIDLAAIANRFCENTDFGMMMEETESVRQIFSSLYNVPDQIRSHYFKLKIVEIFLLLSVISTDSYEKRGSYRKQQVDIVKAVSKYLSKNFVKRITIDDLSHDFDAQHQP
;
A
#
# COMPACT_ATOMS: atom_id res chain seq x y z
N MET A 1 -21.27 14.88 17.00
CA MET A 1 -21.52 14.34 15.66
C MET A 1 -20.42 13.34 15.36
N ASN A 2 -20.77 12.10 15.16
CA ASN A 2 -19.83 10.97 15.02
C ASN A 2 -19.25 10.98 13.59
N PRO A 3 -17.94 11.19 13.37
CA PRO A 3 -17.36 11.26 12.03
C PRO A 3 -16.94 9.88 11.47
N HIS A 4 -17.60 8.83 11.92
CA HIS A 4 -17.36 7.50 11.35
C HIS A 4 -18.24 7.33 10.10
N ALA A 5 -17.72 7.75 8.95
CA ALA A 5 -18.28 7.31 7.68
C ALA A 5 -17.95 5.82 7.49
N HIS A 6 -18.78 4.97 8.08
CA HIS A 6 -18.76 3.55 7.77
C HIS A 6 -19.22 3.39 6.33
N MET A 7 -18.33 3.03 5.42
CA MET A 7 -18.77 2.49 4.14
C MET A 7 -19.50 1.15 4.42
N LYS A 8 -20.84 1.22 4.40
CA LYS A 8 -21.69 0.03 4.30
C LYS A 8 -21.40 -0.63 2.97
N GLY A 9 -20.86 -1.85 2.99
CA GLY A 9 -20.89 -2.45 1.68
C GLY A 9 -20.42 -3.87 1.52
N GLN A 10 -19.43 -4.34 2.20
CA GLN A 10 -19.03 -5.74 2.01
C GLN A 10 -18.80 -6.40 3.35
N SER A 11 -19.49 -7.54 3.60
CA SER A 11 -19.24 -8.36 4.78
C SER A 11 -17.74 -8.67 4.91
N GLY A 12 -17.15 -8.45 6.09
CA GLY A 12 -15.74 -8.71 6.36
C GLY A 12 -14.77 -7.58 5.93
N VAL A 13 -15.27 -6.38 5.62
CA VAL A 13 -14.46 -5.19 5.41
C VAL A 13 -14.94 -4.08 6.33
N CYS A 14 -14.05 -3.58 7.17
CA CYS A 14 -14.26 -2.37 7.95
C CYS A 14 -13.32 -1.29 7.42
N MET A 15 -13.86 -0.12 7.12
CA MET A 15 -13.08 1.03 6.70
C MET A 15 -13.53 2.26 7.46
N ALA A 16 -12.58 2.95 8.10
CA ALA A 16 -12.80 4.26 8.71
C ALA A 16 -12.03 5.31 7.90
N ARG A 17 -12.72 6.39 7.49
CA ARG A 17 -12.13 7.51 6.74
C ARG A 17 -12.13 8.77 7.58
N HIS A 18 -10.99 9.44 7.62
CA HIS A 18 -10.80 10.72 8.27
C HIS A 18 -10.26 11.72 7.24
N THR A 19 -11.02 12.75 6.92
CA THR A 19 -10.50 13.90 6.18
C THR A 19 -9.65 14.72 7.13
N VAL A 20 -8.32 14.67 6.94
CA VAL A 20 -7.35 15.32 7.84
C VAL A 20 -7.16 16.78 7.44
N PHE A 21 -7.02 17.01 6.15
CA PHE A 21 -6.95 18.34 5.53
C PHE A 21 -7.77 18.33 4.24
N ASP A 22 -8.02 19.49 3.67
CA ASP A 22 -8.56 19.56 2.32
C ASP A 22 -7.59 18.90 1.34
N GLY A 23 -8.11 17.94 0.56
CA GLY A 23 -7.30 17.13 -0.34
C GLY A 23 -6.53 15.98 0.32
N ILE A 24 -6.64 15.75 1.65
CA ILE A 24 -5.92 14.66 2.34
C ILE A 24 -6.88 13.83 3.19
N ASP A 25 -7.02 12.56 2.81
CA ASP A 25 -7.82 11.58 3.53
C ASP A 25 -6.96 10.43 4.07
N LEU A 26 -7.17 10.12 5.35
CA LEU A 26 -6.55 8.99 6.04
C LEU A 26 -7.60 7.88 6.22
N LEU A 27 -7.34 6.71 5.66
CA LEU A 27 -8.22 5.54 5.71
C LEU A 27 -7.56 4.44 6.53
N PHE A 28 -8.32 3.88 7.47
CA PHE A 28 -7.95 2.67 8.18
C PHE A 28 -8.74 1.50 7.60
N LEU A 29 -8.05 0.45 7.25
CA LEU A 29 -8.61 -0.76 6.66
C LEU A 29 -8.45 -1.93 7.62
N ASP A 30 -9.52 -2.66 7.89
CA ASP A 30 -9.52 -3.98 8.52
C ASP A 30 -10.33 -4.93 7.63
N VAL A 31 -9.62 -5.88 7.03
CA VAL A 31 -10.15 -6.81 6.05
C VAL A 31 -10.10 -8.22 6.61
N LYS A 32 -11.23 -8.91 6.59
CA LYS A 32 -11.39 -10.32 6.99
C LYS A 32 -11.96 -11.14 5.84
N ARG A 33 -11.30 -11.03 4.68
CA ARG A 33 -11.71 -11.70 3.43
C ARG A 33 -10.49 -12.08 2.61
N GLU A 34 -10.70 -12.96 1.65
CA GLU A 34 -9.67 -13.41 0.72
C GLU A 34 -9.46 -12.44 -0.44
N THR A 35 -10.53 -11.81 -0.91
CA THR A 35 -10.48 -10.88 -2.04
C THR A 35 -11.35 -9.66 -1.83
N ILE A 36 -10.90 -8.51 -2.33
CA ILE A 36 -11.70 -7.29 -2.44
C ILE A 36 -11.42 -6.64 -3.80
N GLN A 37 -12.49 -6.19 -4.44
CA GLN A 37 -12.38 -5.29 -5.58
C GLN A 37 -12.55 -3.86 -5.07
N PHE A 38 -11.52 -3.04 -5.20
CA PHE A 38 -11.61 -1.62 -4.94
C PHE A 38 -12.04 -0.91 -6.23
N PHE A 39 -13.17 -0.24 -6.15
CA PHE A 39 -13.61 0.67 -7.19
C PHE A 39 -13.22 2.08 -6.77
N ALA A 40 -12.17 2.62 -7.35
CA ALA A 40 -11.84 4.03 -7.15
C ALA A 40 -12.80 4.89 -8.00
N GLN A 41 -13.67 5.63 -7.34
CA GLN A 41 -14.53 6.63 -7.98
C GLN A 41 -13.87 8.03 -7.99
N SER A 42 -12.57 8.11 -8.06
CA SER A 42 -11.90 9.41 -8.14
C SER A 42 -11.72 9.83 -9.59
N HIS A 43 -12.19 11.03 -9.92
CA HIS A 43 -11.94 11.65 -11.23
C HIS A 43 -10.60 12.38 -11.29
N THR A 44 -9.91 12.51 -10.15
CA THR A 44 -8.62 13.20 -10.02
C THR A 44 -7.51 12.21 -9.75
N LYS A 45 -6.33 12.51 -10.29
CA LYS A 45 -5.10 11.77 -10.02
C LYS A 45 -4.72 11.98 -8.55
N THR A 46 -4.71 10.92 -7.77
CA THR A 46 -4.47 10.96 -6.32
C THR A 46 -3.18 10.21 -6.00
N PHE A 47 -2.28 10.82 -5.25
CA PHE A 47 -1.11 10.15 -4.71
C PHE A 47 -1.51 9.33 -3.49
N ALA A 48 -1.20 8.04 -3.48
CA ALA A 48 -1.53 7.13 -2.41
C ALA A 48 -0.27 6.64 -1.70
N ILE A 49 -0.32 6.66 -0.37
CA ILE A 49 0.69 6.08 0.50
C ILE A 49 -0.01 4.99 1.31
N ASN A 50 0.41 3.75 1.13
CA ASN A 50 -0.18 2.60 1.80
C ASN A 50 0.83 2.04 2.81
N HIS A 51 0.35 1.63 3.98
CA HIS A 51 1.14 0.94 5.00
C HIS A 51 0.40 -0.31 5.48
N CYS A 52 1.10 -1.42 5.57
CA CYS A 52 0.58 -2.68 6.09
C CYS A 52 0.97 -2.85 7.56
N GLU A 53 -0.01 -2.92 8.47
CA GLU A 53 0.23 -3.24 9.89
C GLU A 53 0.28 -4.75 10.10
N GLU A 54 -0.75 -5.45 9.61
CA GLU A 54 -0.90 -6.89 9.79
C GLU A 54 -1.39 -7.56 8.51
N GLY A 55 -0.99 -8.80 8.34
CA GLY A 55 -1.44 -9.62 7.22
C GLY A 55 -0.61 -9.41 5.96
N ARG A 56 -1.19 -9.69 4.81
CA ARG A 56 -0.54 -9.52 3.50
C ARG A 56 -1.57 -9.12 2.46
N ILE A 57 -1.13 -8.34 1.49
CA ILE A 57 -1.91 -7.98 0.31
C ILE A 57 -1.11 -8.28 -0.96
N GLU A 58 -1.77 -8.89 -1.93
CA GLU A 58 -1.30 -9.02 -3.31
C GLU A 58 -2.20 -8.15 -4.19
N CYS A 59 -1.62 -7.18 -4.85
CA CYS A 59 -2.31 -6.35 -5.83
C CYS A 59 -1.93 -6.84 -7.23
N LYS A 60 -2.93 -7.27 -8.00
CA LYS A 60 -2.76 -7.65 -9.39
C LYS A 60 -3.17 -6.49 -10.27
N PHE A 61 -2.27 -6.03 -11.10
CA PHE A 61 -2.53 -4.93 -12.03
C PHE A 61 -2.99 -5.41 -13.41
N ALA A 62 -3.62 -4.52 -14.16
CA ALA A 62 -4.09 -4.83 -15.51
C ALA A 62 -2.94 -5.19 -16.48
N SER A 63 -1.73 -4.68 -16.23
CA SER A 63 -0.51 -5.05 -16.96
C SER A 63 -0.09 -6.52 -16.76
N GLY A 64 -0.69 -7.23 -15.79
CA GLY A 64 -0.33 -8.58 -15.39
C GLY A 64 0.81 -8.64 -14.37
N GLU A 65 1.26 -7.52 -13.87
CA GLU A 65 2.24 -7.44 -12.79
C GLU A 65 1.58 -7.55 -11.42
N TYR A 66 2.36 -7.92 -10.42
CA TYR A 66 1.91 -8.10 -9.05
C TYR A 66 2.77 -7.30 -8.10
N LEU A 67 2.12 -6.65 -7.13
CA LEU A 67 2.77 -6.02 -5.99
C LEU A 67 2.38 -6.79 -4.73
N TYR A 68 3.37 -7.08 -3.90
CA TYR A 68 3.18 -7.77 -2.63
C TYR A 68 3.59 -6.86 -1.48
N MET A 69 2.73 -6.73 -0.48
CA MET A 69 3.01 -5.95 0.71
C MET A 69 2.69 -6.78 1.95
N GLY A 70 3.65 -6.85 2.86
CA GLY A 70 3.54 -7.52 4.16
C GLY A 70 3.64 -6.55 5.32
N PRO A 71 3.64 -7.06 6.57
CA PRO A 71 3.72 -6.22 7.76
C PRO A 71 4.95 -5.32 7.75
N GLY A 72 4.74 -4.03 8.02
CA GLY A 72 5.76 -2.99 8.00
C GLY A 72 6.04 -2.39 6.63
N ASP A 73 5.69 -3.05 5.55
CA ASP A 73 5.92 -2.52 4.21
C ASP A 73 5.06 -1.28 3.94
N MET A 74 5.62 -0.36 3.16
CA MET A 74 4.97 0.83 2.66
C MET A 74 5.02 0.87 1.14
N SER A 75 3.94 1.24 0.49
CA SER A 75 3.92 1.52 -0.95
C SER A 75 3.46 2.93 -1.23
N LEU A 76 4.07 3.54 -2.24
CA LEU A 76 3.74 4.87 -2.73
C LEU A 76 3.44 4.78 -4.21
N GLY A 77 2.35 5.37 -4.66
CA GLY A 77 1.97 5.29 -6.06
C GLY A 77 0.84 6.23 -6.43
N TRP A 78 0.63 6.39 -7.74
CA TRP A 78 -0.54 7.08 -8.20
C TRP A 78 -1.76 6.16 -8.13
N HIS A 79 -2.78 6.60 -7.41
CA HIS A 79 -4.09 5.99 -7.48
C HIS A 79 -4.80 6.55 -8.72
N ILE A 80 -4.73 5.78 -9.82
CA ILE A 80 -5.19 6.25 -11.13
C ILE A 80 -6.62 5.76 -11.37
N ARG A 81 -7.51 6.72 -11.71
CA ARG A 81 -8.80 6.69 -12.45
C ARG A 81 -9.68 5.43 -12.39
N SER A 82 -10.97 5.66 -12.58
CA SER A 82 -12.11 4.75 -12.50
C SER A 82 -12.08 3.49 -13.39
N ASP A 83 -11.20 3.42 -14.33
CA ASP A 83 -10.99 2.30 -15.27
C ASP A 83 -9.88 1.33 -14.82
N TYR A 84 -9.18 1.63 -13.73
CA TYR A 84 -8.16 0.74 -13.19
C TYR A 84 -8.78 -0.22 -12.17
N GLN A 85 -9.29 -1.34 -12.66
CA GLN A 85 -9.70 -2.44 -11.81
C GLN A 85 -8.44 -3.22 -11.43
N HIS A 86 -8.03 -3.14 -10.18
CA HIS A 86 -7.07 -4.09 -9.63
C HIS A 86 -7.78 -5.00 -8.63
N GLU A 87 -7.45 -6.25 -8.70
CA GLU A 87 -7.91 -7.25 -7.78
C GLU A 87 -6.92 -7.36 -6.64
N ASN A 88 -7.41 -7.14 -5.41
CA ASN A 88 -6.61 -7.31 -4.21
C ASN A 88 -6.92 -8.66 -3.58
N TYR A 89 -5.89 -9.46 -3.38
CA TYR A 89 -5.96 -10.76 -2.74
C TYR A 89 -5.25 -10.71 -1.39
N PHE A 90 -5.87 -11.32 -0.38
CA PHE A 90 -5.36 -11.38 0.99
C PHE A 90 -5.09 -12.85 1.36
N PRO A 91 -3.86 -13.34 1.19
CA PRO A 91 -3.52 -14.77 1.37
C PRO A 91 -3.87 -15.30 2.77
N THR A 92 -3.74 -14.44 3.77
CA THR A 92 -4.03 -14.78 5.18
C THR A 92 -5.49 -14.58 5.56
N LYS A 93 -6.35 -14.14 4.62
CA LYS A 93 -7.75 -13.73 4.86
C LYS A 93 -7.88 -12.65 5.96
N SER A 94 -6.80 -11.98 6.25
CA SER A 94 -6.71 -10.90 7.23
C SER A 94 -5.71 -9.86 6.75
N PHE A 95 -6.11 -8.59 6.82
CA PHE A 95 -5.24 -7.46 6.52
C PHE A 95 -5.68 -6.27 7.36
N LYS A 96 -4.72 -5.60 7.99
CA LYS A 96 -4.91 -4.27 8.56
C LYS A 96 -3.87 -3.33 7.97
N GLY A 97 -4.31 -2.13 7.68
CA GLY A 97 -3.42 -1.14 7.09
C GLY A 97 -4.01 0.26 7.08
N ILE A 98 -3.16 1.19 6.69
CA ILE A 98 -3.50 2.58 6.49
C ILE A 98 -3.31 2.93 5.01
N VAL A 99 -4.23 3.72 4.48
CA VAL A 99 -4.10 4.36 3.17
C VAL A 99 -4.23 5.87 3.35
N LEU A 100 -3.21 6.59 2.98
CA LEU A 100 -3.24 8.05 2.87
C LEU A 100 -3.47 8.42 1.42
N LEU A 101 -4.60 9.06 1.12
CA LEU A 101 -4.94 9.56 -0.20
C LEU A 101 -4.72 11.06 -0.26
N VAL A 102 -3.94 11.50 -1.23
CA VAL A 102 -3.50 12.90 -1.39
C VAL A 102 -3.86 13.41 -2.78
N ASP A 103 -4.82 14.32 -2.84
CA ASP A 103 -5.02 15.18 -3.98
C ASP A 103 -3.91 16.24 -3.94
N VAL A 104 -2.88 16.04 -4.76
CA VAL A 104 -1.62 16.78 -4.65
C VAL A 104 -1.82 18.28 -4.78
N GLU A 105 -2.68 18.72 -5.68
CA GLU A 105 -2.92 20.15 -5.92
C GLU A 105 -3.63 20.81 -4.73
N ARG A 106 -4.72 20.21 -4.25
CA ARG A 106 -5.47 20.73 -3.10
C ARG A 106 -4.67 20.67 -1.80
N ALA A 107 -3.96 19.57 -1.58
CA ALA A 107 -3.13 19.37 -0.40
C ALA A 107 -1.97 20.35 -0.34
N GLN A 108 -1.33 20.69 -1.48
CA GLN A 108 -0.24 21.65 -1.52
C GLN A 108 -0.69 23.01 -1.00
N HIS A 109 -1.84 23.50 -1.42
CA HIS A 109 -2.40 24.78 -0.93
C HIS A 109 -2.53 24.85 0.59
N VAL A 110 -2.93 23.73 1.21
CA VAL A 110 -3.06 23.66 2.68
C VAL A 110 -1.69 23.67 3.34
N LEU A 111 -0.73 22.90 2.81
CA LEU A 111 0.62 22.82 3.36
C LEU A 111 1.36 24.14 3.25
N ASP A 112 1.23 24.85 2.15
CA ASP A 112 1.84 26.19 1.95
C ASP A 112 1.37 27.19 3.03
N THR A 113 0.14 27.03 3.52
CA THR A 113 -0.40 27.87 4.58
C THR A 113 0.06 27.45 5.99
N LEU A 114 0.15 26.12 6.23
CA LEU A 114 0.42 25.58 7.55
C LEU A 114 1.90 25.53 7.90
N VAL A 115 2.74 25.28 6.90
CA VAL A 115 4.17 24.98 7.05
C VAL A 115 4.99 25.68 5.95
N ALA A 116 4.69 26.94 5.70
CA ALA A 116 5.27 27.75 4.62
C ALA A 116 6.81 27.72 4.56
N ASP A 117 7.47 27.57 5.69
CA ASP A 117 8.94 27.59 5.79
C ASP A 117 9.58 26.21 5.51
N THR A 118 8.78 25.14 5.35
CA THR A 118 9.33 23.78 5.22
C THR A 118 9.67 23.38 3.79
N GLN A 119 9.23 24.13 2.79
CA GLN A 119 9.44 23.85 1.36
C GLN A 119 9.02 22.41 0.94
N ILE A 120 7.94 21.88 1.53
CA ILE A 120 7.38 20.59 1.14
C ILE A 120 6.72 20.76 -0.23
N ASP A 121 7.26 20.07 -1.25
CA ASP A 121 6.70 20.01 -2.59
C ASP A 121 6.10 18.62 -2.82
N LEU A 122 4.77 18.50 -2.70
CA LEU A 122 4.05 17.23 -2.86
C LEU A 122 4.14 16.68 -4.27
N ALA A 123 4.21 17.55 -5.29
CA ALA A 123 4.36 17.10 -6.67
C ALA A 123 5.76 16.51 -6.90
N ALA A 124 6.80 17.15 -6.37
CA ALA A 124 8.16 16.61 -6.43
C ALA A 124 8.29 15.29 -5.66
N ILE A 125 7.66 15.19 -4.47
CA ILE A 125 7.61 13.95 -3.69
C ILE A 125 6.92 12.85 -4.52
N ALA A 126 5.71 13.09 -4.99
CA ALA A 126 4.94 12.10 -5.74
C ALA A 126 5.68 11.64 -7.02
N ASN A 127 6.27 12.56 -7.76
CA ASN A 127 7.03 12.23 -8.96
C ASN A 127 8.25 11.38 -8.64
N ARG A 128 9.03 11.72 -7.61
CA ARG A 128 10.21 10.97 -7.18
C ARG A 128 9.92 9.47 -6.93
N PHE A 129 8.78 9.17 -6.29
CA PHE A 129 8.41 7.81 -5.96
C PHE A 129 7.63 7.09 -7.06
N CYS A 130 7.07 7.84 -8.02
CA CYS A 130 6.22 7.28 -9.08
C CYS A 130 6.84 7.40 -10.48
N GLU A 131 8.07 7.91 -10.61
CA GLU A 131 8.78 7.98 -11.88
C GLU A 131 9.03 6.57 -12.43
N ASN A 132 8.63 6.37 -13.69
CA ASN A 132 8.87 5.14 -14.46
C ASN A 132 8.13 3.86 -14.01
N THR A 133 7.11 3.97 -13.15
CA THR A 133 6.28 2.82 -12.80
C THR A 133 4.80 3.18 -12.79
N ASP A 134 3.95 2.34 -13.37
CA ASP A 134 2.50 2.48 -13.28
C ASP A 134 1.97 2.24 -11.86
N PHE A 135 2.81 1.66 -10.97
CA PHE A 135 2.43 1.16 -9.66
C PHE A 135 3.05 1.91 -8.49
N GLY A 136 4.00 2.79 -8.77
CA GLY A 136 4.76 3.45 -7.74
C GLY A 136 5.91 2.59 -7.17
N MET A 137 6.32 2.89 -5.96
CA MET A 137 7.48 2.31 -5.29
C MET A 137 7.06 1.54 -4.05
N MET A 138 7.70 0.40 -3.82
CA MET A 138 7.63 -0.36 -2.59
C MET A 138 8.83 -0.03 -1.72
N MET A 139 8.60 0.21 -0.45
CA MET A 139 9.64 0.44 0.54
C MET A 139 9.50 -0.55 1.69
N GLU A 140 10.61 -1.14 2.09
CA GLU A 140 10.65 -1.93 3.30
C GLU A 140 10.53 -1.05 4.54
N GLU A 141 10.07 -1.64 5.63
CA GLU A 141 9.97 -0.96 6.90
C GLU A 141 11.35 -0.45 7.35
N THR A 142 11.43 0.84 7.59
CA THR A 142 12.53 1.46 8.33
C THR A 142 12.05 1.83 9.73
N GLU A 143 12.99 2.06 10.66
CA GLU A 143 12.61 2.48 12.02
C GLU A 143 11.78 3.77 12.02
N SER A 144 12.10 4.73 11.14
CA SER A 144 11.33 5.98 11.02
C SER A 144 9.92 5.74 10.51
N VAL A 145 9.75 4.88 9.49
CA VAL A 145 8.44 4.49 8.97
C VAL A 145 7.62 3.80 10.06
N ARG A 146 8.23 2.83 10.77
CA ARG A 146 7.58 2.12 11.87
C ARG A 146 7.08 3.06 12.96
N GLN A 147 7.91 3.97 13.42
CA GLN A 147 7.57 4.92 14.48
C GLN A 147 6.39 5.82 14.09
N ILE A 148 6.39 6.33 12.86
CA ILE A 148 5.33 7.21 12.38
C ILE A 148 4.01 6.43 12.27
N PHE A 149 4.00 5.31 11.55
CA PHE A 149 2.76 4.60 11.28
C PHE A 149 2.20 3.88 12.50
N SER A 150 3.03 3.24 13.34
CA SER A 150 2.57 2.59 14.57
C SER A 150 1.83 3.55 15.50
N SER A 151 2.23 4.81 15.52
CA SER A 151 1.61 5.85 16.34
C SER A 151 0.21 6.26 15.85
N LEU A 152 -0.14 5.98 14.59
CA LEU A 152 -1.45 6.32 14.02
C LEU A 152 -2.55 5.33 14.41
N TYR A 153 -2.21 4.08 14.71
CA TYR A 153 -3.22 3.03 14.99
C TYR A 153 -3.87 3.16 16.35
N ASN A 154 -3.18 3.72 17.36
CA ASN A 154 -3.63 3.76 18.74
C ASN A 154 -3.73 5.19 19.28
N VAL A 155 -4.51 6.05 18.63
CA VAL A 155 -4.67 7.45 19.02
C VAL A 155 -5.95 7.64 19.83
N PRO A 156 -5.87 8.20 21.08
CA PRO A 156 -7.05 8.55 21.86
C PRO A 156 -7.99 9.50 21.11
N ASP A 157 -9.30 9.27 21.22
CA ASP A 157 -10.32 10.02 20.48
C ASP A 157 -10.23 11.53 20.68
N GLN A 158 -9.89 11.96 21.91
CA GLN A 158 -9.85 13.35 22.30
C GLN A 158 -8.84 14.18 21.52
N ILE A 159 -7.73 13.57 21.08
CA ILE A 159 -6.65 14.24 20.37
C ILE A 159 -6.52 13.82 18.90
N ARG A 160 -7.29 12.80 18.48
CA ARG A 160 -7.12 12.11 17.21
C ARG A 160 -7.04 13.06 16.01
N SER A 161 -7.98 14.00 15.90
CA SER A 161 -8.02 14.94 14.79
C SER A 161 -6.76 15.80 14.68
N HIS A 162 -6.25 16.30 15.80
CA HIS A 162 -5.05 17.12 15.83
C HIS A 162 -3.79 16.28 15.63
N TYR A 163 -3.77 15.09 16.23
CA TYR A 163 -2.64 14.18 16.13
C TYR A 163 -2.42 13.72 14.68
N PHE A 164 -3.49 13.38 13.96
CA PHE A 164 -3.40 13.02 12.54
C PHE A 164 -2.82 14.15 11.70
N LYS A 165 -3.19 15.39 11.97
CA LYS A 165 -2.63 16.55 11.27
C LYS A 165 -1.10 16.65 11.42
N LEU A 166 -0.60 16.49 12.64
CA LEU A 166 0.83 16.50 12.93
C LEU A 166 1.54 15.33 12.23
N LYS A 167 0.99 14.14 12.29
CA LYS A 167 1.59 12.95 11.69
C LYS A 167 1.61 12.99 10.16
N ILE A 168 0.61 13.57 9.52
CA ILE A 168 0.61 13.76 8.08
C ILE A 168 1.73 14.71 7.63
N VAL A 169 1.92 15.80 8.34
CA VAL A 169 3.05 16.71 8.07
C VAL A 169 4.39 16.01 8.29
N GLU A 170 4.53 15.23 9.36
CA GLU A 170 5.73 14.43 9.64
C GLU A 170 6.02 13.41 8.53
N ILE A 171 4.99 12.72 7.99
CA ILE A 171 5.14 11.81 6.84
C ILE A 171 5.69 12.55 5.63
N PHE A 172 5.15 13.72 5.28
CA PHE A 172 5.62 14.46 4.12
C PHE A 172 7.04 15.02 4.32
N LEU A 173 7.38 15.48 5.53
CA LEU A 173 8.75 15.87 5.87
C LEU A 173 9.72 14.69 5.70
N LEU A 174 9.38 13.52 6.21
CA LEU A 174 10.19 12.31 6.03
C LEU A 174 10.36 12.00 4.54
N LEU A 175 9.25 11.96 3.77
CA LEU A 175 9.29 11.65 2.35
C LEU A 175 10.06 12.70 1.53
N SER A 176 10.12 13.97 1.97
CA SER A 176 10.87 15.01 1.27
C SER A 176 12.38 14.79 1.29
N VAL A 177 12.90 14.11 2.32
CA VAL A 177 14.36 13.87 2.51
C VAL A 177 14.78 12.44 2.15
N ILE A 178 13.86 11.52 1.94
CA ILE A 178 14.18 10.14 1.55
C ILE A 178 14.75 10.12 0.14
N SER A 179 15.98 9.55 0.01
CA SER A 179 16.55 9.22 -1.29
C SER A 179 16.03 7.86 -1.78
N THR A 180 15.57 7.82 -3.02
CA THR A 180 15.12 6.55 -3.64
C THR A 180 16.27 5.64 -4.04
N ASP A 181 17.51 6.15 -4.07
CA ASP A 181 18.71 5.39 -4.48
C ASP A 181 19.15 4.36 -3.44
N SER A 182 18.81 4.60 -2.17
CA SER A 182 19.17 3.73 -1.04
C SER A 182 18.16 2.61 -0.78
N TYR A 183 17.01 2.63 -1.45
CA TYR A 183 15.99 1.60 -1.30
C TYR A 183 16.08 0.63 -2.47
N GLU A 184 16.23 -0.65 -2.16
CA GLU A 184 16.00 -1.68 -3.17
C GLU A 184 14.57 -1.48 -3.70
N LYS A 185 14.48 -1.08 -4.97
CA LYS A 185 13.19 -1.05 -5.66
C LYS A 185 12.72 -2.50 -5.73
N ARG A 186 11.92 -2.94 -4.76
CA ARG A 186 11.16 -4.17 -4.94
C ARG A 186 10.25 -3.93 -6.13
N GLY A 187 10.68 -4.46 -7.28
CA GLY A 187 9.92 -4.39 -8.51
C GLY A 187 8.61 -5.15 -8.37
N SER A 188 7.69 -4.81 -9.24
CA SER A 188 6.57 -5.69 -9.53
C SER A 188 7.10 -7.04 -10.02
N TYR A 189 6.44 -8.11 -9.61
CA TYR A 189 6.78 -9.46 -10.09
C TYR A 189 5.98 -9.76 -11.36
N ARG A 190 6.65 -10.32 -12.35
CA ARG A 190 5.95 -10.78 -13.57
C ARG A 190 5.01 -11.93 -13.22
N LYS A 191 3.86 -11.97 -13.89
CA LYS A 191 2.86 -13.04 -13.71
C LYS A 191 3.49 -14.44 -13.73
N GLN A 192 4.40 -14.70 -14.63
CA GLN A 192 5.08 -15.99 -14.75
C GLN A 192 5.84 -16.38 -13.46
N GLN A 193 6.57 -15.44 -12.85
CA GLN A 193 7.28 -15.68 -11.58
C GLN A 193 6.30 -15.99 -10.45
N VAL A 194 5.20 -15.26 -10.39
CA VAL A 194 4.15 -15.45 -9.39
C VAL A 194 3.46 -16.81 -9.57
N ASP A 195 3.15 -17.19 -10.79
CA ASP A 195 2.51 -18.46 -11.10
C ASP A 195 3.41 -19.65 -10.70
N ILE A 196 4.73 -19.55 -10.95
CA ILE A 196 5.72 -20.56 -10.50
C ILE A 196 5.70 -20.67 -8.97
N VAL A 197 5.85 -19.55 -8.26
CA VAL A 197 5.88 -19.55 -6.78
C VAL A 197 4.59 -20.12 -6.20
N LYS A 198 3.43 -19.77 -6.76
CA LYS A 198 2.13 -20.31 -6.34
C LYS A 198 2.01 -21.82 -6.61
N ALA A 199 2.51 -22.28 -7.75
CA ALA A 199 2.53 -23.69 -8.09
C ALA A 199 3.44 -24.50 -7.16
N VAL A 200 4.65 -24.00 -6.89
CA VAL A 200 5.58 -24.60 -5.92
C VAL A 200 4.97 -24.64 -4.51
N SER A 201 4.40 -23.54 -4.04
CA SER A 201 3.75 -23.48 -2.72
C SER A 201 2.63 -24.50 -2.60
N LYS A 202 1.79 -24.63 -3.64
CA LYS A 202 0.71 -25.65 -3.68
C LYS A 202 1.26 -27.07 -3.69
N TYR A 203 2.34 -27.32 -4.42
CA TYR A 203 3.01 -28.61 -4.45
C TYR A 203 3.57 -29.00 -3.08
N LEU A 204 4.29 -28.09 -2.42
CA LEU A 204 4.83 -28.27 -1.09
C LEU A 204 3.72 -28.53 -0.06
N SER A 205 2.64 -27.78 -0.09
CA SER A 205 1.49 -27.93 0.81
C SER A 205 0.80 -29.31 0.69
N LYS A 206 0.86 -29.93 -0.50
CA LYS A 206 0.32 -31.28 -0.73
C LYS A 206 1.29 -32.40 -0.39
N ASN A 207 2.59 -32.10 -0.33
CA ASN A 207 3.66 -33.08 -0.18
C ASN A 207 4.54 -32.84 1.05
N PHE A 208 4.04 -32.12 2.07
CA PHE A 208 4.82 -31.70 3.25
C PHE A 208 5.42 -32.87 4.06
N VAL A 209 4.95 -34.08 3.87
CA VAL A 209 5.51 -35.29 4.52
C VAL A 209 6.72 -35.85 3.78
N LYS A 210 6.94 -35.44 2.51
CA LYS A 210 8.07 -35.89 1.70
C LYS A 210 9.26 -34.99 1.89
N ARG A 211 10.47 -35.57 1.89
CA ARG A 211 11.70 -34.78 1.80
C ARG A 211 11.83 -34.28 0.35
N ILE A 212 11.68 -32.98 0.15
CA ILE A 212 11.77 -32.31 -1.14
C ILE A 212 12.97 -31.38 -1.08
N THR A 213 13.85 -31.45 -2.09
CA THR A 213 15.01 -30.59 -2.22
C THR A 213 14.74 -29.45 -3.20
N ILE A 214 15.60 -28.44 -3.20
CA ILE A 214 15.53 -27.34 -4.18
C ILE A 214 15.77 -27.87 -5.59
N ASP A 215 16.64 -28.86 -5.75
CA ASP A 215 16.94 -29.48 -7.04
C ASP A 215 15.71 -30.23 -7.60
N ASP A 216 14.96 -30.93 -6.74
CA ASP A 216 13.69 -31.57 -7.15
C ASP A 216 12.70 -30.52 -7.66
N LEU A 217 12.57 -29.38 -6.96
CA LEU A 217 11.67 -28.31 -7.37
C LEU A 217 12.13 -27.65 -8.66
N SER A 218 13.41 -27.37 -8.83
CA SER A 218 13.97 -26.81 -10.06
C SER A 218 13.68 -27.73 -11.24
N HIS A 219 13.95 -29.02 -11.10
CA HIS A 219 13.69 -29.98 -12.17
C HIS A 219 12.21 -30.09 -12.54
N ASP A 220 11.33 -30.11 -11.53
CA ASP A 220 9.89 -30.29 -11.76
C ASP A 220 9.22 -29.02 -12.34
N PHE A 221 9.71 -27.83 -12.01
CA PHE A 221 9.09 -26.56 -12.40
C PHE A 221 9.81 -25.85 -13.55
N ASP A 222 11.12 -26.03 -13.77
CA ASP A 222 11.80 -25.53 -14.95
C ASP A 222 11.40 -26.29 -16.22
N ALA A 223 11.16 -27.61 -16.11
CA ALA A 223 10.71 -28.42 -17.25
C ALA A 223 9.30 -28.06 -17.76
N GLN A 224 8.46 -27.41 -16.93
CA GLN A 224 7.12 -26.97 -17.32
C GLN A 224 7.10 -25.60 -18.00
N HIS A 225 8.23 -24.89 -18.05
CA HIS A 225 8.34 -23.50 -18.52
C HIS A 225 9.37 -23.29 -19.63
N GLN A 226 9.84 -24.36 -20.26
CA GLN A 226 10.53 -24.24 -21.54
C GLN A 226 9.50 -24.02 -22.65
N PRO A 227 9.70 -23.00 -23.54
CA PRO A 227 8.76 -22.61 -24.58
C PRO A 227 8.52 -23.70 -25.64
#